data_3bcbd3c894789590fb2f26e510646931
#
_entry.id   3bcbd3c894789590fb2f26e510646931
#
_cell.length_a   1.000
_cell.length_b   1.000
_cell.length_c   1.000
_cell.angle_alpha   90.00
_cell.angle_beta   90.00
_cell.angle_gamma   90.00
#
_symmetry.space_group_name_H-M   'P 1'
#
loop_
_entity.id
_entity.type
_entity.pdbx_description
1 polymer ?
#
loop_
_entity_poly.entity_id
_entity_poly.type
_entity_poly.pdbx_seq_one_letter_code
_entity_poly.pdbx_strand_id
1 'polypeptide(L)'
;RLKEAAEARGHEIDIINTLRCYMNIASRRPEVYYNGEKLPQYDAVIPRIGASVTFYGLAVLRQFEMQGVFPLNESVGIGRSRDKLRSMQLLARDGIGLPVTTFAHDPKQTEEVLKLAGGAPLVIKLLEGTQGIGVVLA
;
A
#
# COMPACT_ATOMS: atom_id res chain seq x y z
N ARG A 1 -10.98 14.54 12.63
CA ARG A 1 -11.60 13.33 13.23
C ARG A 1 -10.58 12.44 13.96
N LEU A 2 -9.52 11.87 13.28
CA LEU A 2 -8.53 11.01 13.96
C LEU A 2 -7.77 11.79 15.04
N LYS A 3 -7.35 13.02 14.75
CA LYS A 3 -6.68 13.90 15.70
C LYS A 3 -7.55 14.14 16.93
N GLU A 4 -8.77 14.60 16.75
CA GLU A 4 -9.74 14.87 17.82
C GLU A 4 -10.00 13.62 18.69
N ALA A 5 -10.11 12.44 18.03
CA ALA A 5 -10.33 11.19 18.74
C ALA A 5 -9.12 10.73 19.57
N ALA A 6 -7.90 11.04 19.11
CA ALA A 6 -6.68 10.74 19.85
C ALA A 6 -6.50 11.70 21.03
N GLU A 7 -6.68 13.00 20.80
CA GLU A 7 -6.60 14.02 21.84
C GLU A 7 -7.64 13.80 22.96
N ALA A 8 -8.88 13.42 22.59
CA ALA A 8 -9.92 13.07 23.55
C ALA A 8 -9.58 11.83 24.42
N ARG A 9 -8.60 11.02 24.00
CA ARG A 9 -8.06 9.88 24.76
C ARG A 9 -6.73 10.17 25.47
N GLY A 10 -6.31 11.43 25.46
CA GLY A 10 -5.07 11.87 26.13
C GLY A 10 -3.79 11.55 25.35
N HIS A 11 -3.88 11.28 24.05
CA HIS A 11 -2.71 11.09 23.20
C HIS A 11 -2.25 12.40 22.58
N GLU A 12 -0.92 12.57 22.49
CA GLU A 12 -0.32 13.59 21.64
C GLU A 12 -0.27 13.09 20.20
N ILE A 13 -0.62 13.91 19.23
CA ILE A 13 -0.69 13.52 17.84
C ILE A 13 -0.20 14.62 16.88
N ASP A 14 0.74 14.24 16.03
CA ASP A 14 1.21 15.05 14.92
C ASP A 14 0.61 14.56 13.60
N ILE A 15 0.22 15.51 12.75
CA ILE A 15 -0.21 15.22 11.38
C ILE A 15 0.92 15.58 10.43
N ILE A 16 1.51 14.57 9.82
CA ILE A 16 2.69 14.70 8.98
C ILE A 16 2.34 14.42 7.52
N ASN A 17 2.66 15.35 6.64
CA ASN A 17 2.56 15.11 5.21
C ASN A 17 3.77 14.30 4.72
N THR A 18 3.52 13.06 4.35
CA THR A 18 4.54 12.11 3.92
C THR A 18 5.47 12.65 2.83
N LEU A 19 4.94 13.43 1.88
CA LEU A 19 5.74 14.01 0.78
C LEU A 19 6.71 15.12 1.22
N ARG A 20 6.56 15.62 2.44
CA ARG A 20 7.48 16.60 3.04
C ARG A 20 8.51 15.97 3.97
N CYS A 21 8.40 14.66 4.18
CA CYS A 21 9.41 13.91 4.93
C CYS A 21 10.62 13.67 4.06
N TYR A 22 11.78 13.63 4.68
CA TYR A 22 12.99 13.07 4.11
C TYR A 22 13.72 12.25 5.18
N MET A 23 14.59 11.35 4.74
CA MET A 23 15.15 10.32 5.60
C MET A 23 16.66 10.32 5.53
N ASN A 24 17.28 10.19 6.69
CA ASN A 24 18.69 9.84 6.78
C ASN A 24 18.79 8.31 6.96
N ILE A 25 19.36 7.63 5.97
CA ILE A 25 19.54 6.18 5.97
C ILE A 25 20.99 5.90 6.40
N ALA A 26 21.25 6.09 7.69
CA ALA A 26 22.54 5.79 8.29
C ALA A 26 22.49 4.48 9.06
N SER A 27 23.62 3.75 9.08
CA SER A 27 23.74 2.49 9.83
C SER A 27 23.42 2.70 11.31
N ARG A 28 22.47 1.91 11.83
CA ARG A 28 22.02 1.92 13.24
C ARG A 28 21.39 3.22 13.74
N ARG A 29 21.16 4.22 12.85
CA ARG A 29 20.51 5.48 13.21
C ARG A 29 19.55 5.93 12.11
N PRO A 30 18.44 5.20 11.88
CA PRO A 30 17.42 5.65 10.95
C PRO A 30 16.76 6.92 11.50
N GLU A 31 16.64 7.95 10.70
CA GLU A 31 16.04 9.22 11.10
C GLU A 31 15.06 9.69 10.05
N VAL A 32 13.98 10.32 10.51
CA VAL A 32 12.99 10.99 9.64
C VAL A 32 13.01 12.47 10.00
N TYR A 33 13.03 13.29 8.96
CA TYR A 33 12.96 14.74 9.05
C TYR A 33 11.70 15.26 8.39
N TYR A 34 11.19 16.35 8.90
CA TYR A 34 10.01 17.03 8.38
C TYR A 34 10.20 18.54 8.47
N ASN A 35 10.03 19.26 7.35
CA ASN A 35 10.20 20.71 7.27
C ASN A 35 11.53 21.25 7.84
N GLY A 36 12.63 20.54 7.66
CA GLY A 36 13.96 20.96 8.13
C GLY A 36 14.35 20.44 9.50
N GLU A 37 13.42 19.87 10.26
CA GLU A 37 13.66 19.41 11.62
C GLU A 37 13.59 17.88 11.72
N LYS A 38 14.40 17.31 12.58
CA LYS A 38 14.31 15.89 12.93
C LYS A 38 13.02 15.64 13.70
N LEU A 39 12.25 14.65 13.28
CA LEU A 39 11.07 14.23 14.02
C LEU A 39 11.45 13.56 15.34
N PRO A 40 10.65 13.78 16.40
CA PRO A 40 10.85 13.09 17.68
C PRO A 40 10.61 11.59 17.56
N GLN A 41 10.93 10.84 18.60
CA GLN A 41 10.54 9.46 18.71
C GLN A 41 9.03 9.37 18.96
N TYR A 42 8.33 8.63 18.13
CA TYR A 42 6.92 8.31 18.31
C TYR A 42 6.74 6.89 18.85
N ASP A 43 5.65 6.67 19.60
CA ASP A 43 5.25 5.32 20.03
C ASP A 43 4.57 4.55 18.89
N ALA A 44 3.78 5.24 18.09
CA ALA A 44 3.02 4.62 17.00
C ALA A 44 2.84 5.55 15.79
N VAL A 45 2.56 4.96 14.64
CA VAL A 45 2.19 5.67 13.41
C VAL A 45 0.94 5.08 12.77
N ILE A 46 0.01 5.93 12.39
CA ILE A 46 -1.18 5.57 11.62
C ILE A 46 -0.96 5.98 10.16
N PRO A 47 -0.61 5.05 9.27
CA PRO A 47 -0.35 5.38 7.89
C PRO A 47 -1.65 5.68 7.13
N ARG A 48 -1.72 6.85 6.48
CA ARG A 48 -2.80 7.28 5.59
C ARG A 48 -2.24 7.60 4.21
N ILE A 49 -1.62 6.60 3.60
CA ILE A 49 -0.88 6.72 2.34
C ILE A 49 -1.85 6.62 1.17
N GLY A 50 -1.92 7.65 0.34
CA GLY A 50 -2.69 7.66 -0.90
C GLY A 50 -2.09 6.77 -1.99
N ALA A 51 -2.90 6.35 -2.96
CA ALA A 51 -2.45 5.44 -4.03
C ALA A 51 -1.30 6.04 -4.87
N SER A 52 -1.39 7.32 -5.21
CA SER A 52 -0.37 8.01 -6.03
C SER A 52 0.99 8.19 -5.35
N VAL A 53 1.05 8.03 -4.04
CA VAL A 53 2.27 8.24 -3.24
C VAL A 53 2.72 6.98 -2.51
N THR A 54 2.22 5.82 -2.94
CA THR A 54 2.47 4.55 -2.26
C THR A 54 3.95 4.26 -2.10
N PHE A 55 4.75 4.38 -3.16
CA PHE A 55 6.18 4.07 -3.10
C PHE A 55 6.91 4.87 -2.02
N TYR A 56 6.77 6.19 -2.06
CA TYR A 56 7.44 7.07 -1.10
C TYR A 56 6.85 6.95 0.31
N GLY A 57 5.53 6.83 0.40
CA GLY A 57 4.85 6.64 1.68
C GLY A 57 5.28 5.39 2.41
N LEU A 58 5.46 4.28 1.67
CA LEU A 58 6.00 3.04 2.24
C LEU A 58 7.46 3.17 2.65
N ALA A 59 8.27 3.93 1.92
CA ALA A 59 9.66 4.19 2.30
C ALA A 59 9.74 4.93 3.65
N VAL A 60 8.94 5.99 3.82
CA VAL A 60 8.86 6.74 5.08
C VAL A 60 8.34 5.86 6.22
N LEU A 61 7.30 5.06 5.96
CA LEU A 61 6.75 4.13 6.96
C LEU A 61 7.79 3.10 7.42
N ARG A 62 8.54 2.50 6.48
CA ARG A 62 9.64 1.58 6.83
C ARG A 62 10.71 2.24 7.70
N GLN A 63 10.99 3.52 7.46
CA GLN A 63 11.94 4.25 8.29
C GLN A 63 11.46 4.36 9.74
N PHE A 64 10.17 4.61 9.97
CA PHE A 64 9.57 4.57 11.30
C PHE A 64 9.61 3.15 11.91
N GLU A 65 9.29 2.13 11.13
CA GLU A 65 9.39 0.73 11.57
C GLU A 65 10.83 0.38 12.01
N MET A 66 11.84 0.85 11.27
CA MET A 66 13.26 0.68 11.64
C MET A 66 13.65 1.41 12.94
N GLN A 67 12.93 2.46 13.31
CA GLN A 67 13.10 3.17 14.60
C GLN A 67 12.39 2.45 15.76
N GLY A 68 11.66 1.35 15.49
CA GLY A 68 10.87 0.65 16.49
C GLY A 68 9.51 1.29 16.76
N VAL A 69 9.07 2.23 15.94
CA VAL A 69 7.73 2.85 16.05
C VAL A 69 6.68 1.82 15.63
N PHE A 70 5.63 1.65 16.44
CA PHE A 70 4.55 0.71 16.14
C PHE A 70 3.70 1.20 14.96
N PRO A 71 3.65 0.49 13.82
CA PRO A 71 2.78 0.84 12.72
C PRO A 71 1.39 0.21 12.90
N LEU A 72 0.32 0.97 12.81
CA LEU A 72 -1.03 0.41 12.84
C LEU A 72 -1.25 -0.59 11.70
N ASN A 73 -0.69 -0.26 10.51
CA ASN A 73 -0.57 -1.16 9.36
C ASN A 73 0.89 -1.15 8.91
N GLU A 74 1.49 -2.31 8.81
CA GLU A 74 2.88 -2.47 8.37
C GLU A 74 3.05 -2.09 6.89
N SER A 75 4.23 -1.56 6.56
CA SER A 75 4.59 -1.19 5.19
C SER A 75 4.48 -2.36 4.21
N VAL A 76 4.85 -3.56 4.65
CA VAL A 76 4.74 -4.79 3.86
C VAL A 76 3.27 -5.13 3.57
N GLY A 77 2.40 -5.02 4.56
CA GLY A 77 0.96 -5.26 4.41
C GLY A 77 0.31 -4.29 3.43
N ILE A 78 0.60 -2.99 3.58
CA ILE A 78 0.13 -1.96 2.65
C ILE A 78 0.66 -2.20 1.24
N GLY A 79 1.95 -2.51 1.09
CA GLY A 79 2.56 -2.78 -0.22
C GLY A 79 1.93 -3.97 -0.92
N ARG A 80 1.69 -5.07 -0.19
CA ARG A 80 1.01 -6.26 -0.71
C ARG A 80 -0.42 -5.98 -1.14
N SER A 81 -1.18 -5.21 -0.36
CA SER A 81 -2.56 -4.88 -0.67
C SER A 81 -2.72 -3.88 -1.83
N ARG A 82 -1.70 -3.07 -2.11
CA ARG A 82 -1.68 -2.15 -3.25
C ARG A 82 -1.35 -2.82 -4.57
N ASP A 83 -0.59 -3.89 -4.54
CA ASP A 83 -0.28 -4.72 -5.70
C ASP A 83 -1.39 -5.76 -5.89
N LYS A 84 -2.30 -5.51 -6.85
CA LYS A 84 -3.47 -6.37 -7.10
C LYS A 84 -3.07 -7.79 -7.45
N LEU A 85 -2.03 -7.96 -8.28
CA LEU A 85 -1.59 -9.28 -8.70
C LEU A 85 -0.99 -10.03 -7.51
N ARG A 86 -0.11 -9.40 -6.77
CA ARG A 86 0.49 -9.98 -5.58
C ARG A 86 -0.54 -10.32 -4.50
N SER A 87 -1.55 -9.47 -4.30
CA SER A 87 -2.66 -9.76 -3.39
C SER A 87 -3.36 -11.06 -3.76
N MET A 88 -3.75 -11.20 -5.04
CA MET A 88 -4.43 -12.41 -5.51
C MET A 88 -3.55 -13.66 -5.41
N GLN A 89 -2.26 -13.55 -5.75
CA GLN A 89 -1.31 -14.66 -5.60
C GLN A 89 -1.17 -15.11 -4.14
N LEU A 90 -1.14 -14.17 -3.19
CA LEU A 90 -1.07 -14.49 -1.76
C LEU A 90 -2.37 -15.17 -1.27
N LEU A 91 -3.53 -14.64 -1.65
CA LEU A 91 -4.82 -15.22 -1.30
C LEU A 91 -4.99 -16.62 -1.89
N ALA A 92 -4.60 -16.81 -3.15
CA ALA A 92 -4.62 -18.12 -3.80
C ALA A 92 -3.70 -19.14 -3.12
N ARG A 93 -2.49 -18.71 -2.76
CA ARG A 93 -1.53 -19.56 -2.02
C ARG A 93 -2.11 -20.04 -0.68
N ASP A 94 -2.84 -19.18 0.00
CA ASP A 94 -3.40 -19.47 1.32
C ASP A 94 -4.79 -20.15 1.23
N GLY A 95 -5.19 -20.59 0.04
CA GLY A 95 -6.44 -21.34 -0.20
C GLY A 95 -7.72 -20.53 -0.07
N ILE A 96 -7.62 -19.20 -0.10
CA ILE A 96 -8.79 -18.32 -0.03
C ILE A 96 -9.48 -18.30 -1.39
N GLY A 97 -10.80 -18.54 -1.41
CA GLY A 97 -11.59 -18.57 -2.64
C GLY A 97 -11.50 -17.28 -3.43
N LEU A 98 -11.14 -17.40 -4.70
CA LEU A 98 -11.02 -16.30 -5.66
C LEU A 98 -11.85 -16.61 -6.91
N PRO A 99 -12.38 -15.59 -7.59
CA PRO A 99 -12.84 -15.76 -8.96
C PRO A 99 -11.71 -16.29 -9.84
N VAL A 100 -12.03 -17.09 -10.87
CA VAL A 100 -11.03 -17.48 -11.86
C VAL A 100 -10.42 -16.22 -12.45
N THR A 101 -9.13 -16.08 -12.33
CA THR A 101 -8.41 -14.85 -12.70
C THR A 101 -7.15 -15.21 -13.46
N THR A 102 -6.99 -14.63 -14.62
CA THR A 102 -5.81 -14.77 -15.46
C THR A 102 -5.12 -13.41 -15.63
N PHE A 103 -3.83 -13.44 -15.82
CA PHE A 103 -3.02 -12.27 -16.08
C PHE A 103 -2.14 -12.51 -17.31
N ALA A 104 -2.12 -11.55 -18.22
CA ALA A 104 -1.22 -11.55 -19.37
C ALA A 104 -0.68 -10.16 -19.63
N HIS A 105 0.54 -10.10 -20.13
CA HIS A 105 1.20 -8.87 -20.55
C HIS A 105 1.18 -8.73 -22.09
N ASP A 106 1.29 -9.85 -22.81
CA ASP A 106 1.30 -9.85 -24.27
C ASP A 106 -0.11 -9.97 -24.85
N PRO A 107 -0.59 -8.98 -25.62
CA PRO A 107 -1.91 -9.04 -26.25
C PRO A 107 -2.07 -10.18 -27.26
N LYS A 108 -0.98 -10.76 -27.77
CA LYS A 108 -1.03 -11.90 -28.69
C LYS A 108 -1.56 -13.19 -28.04
N GLN A 109 -1.55 -13.27 -26.72
CA GLN A 109 -2.04 -14.42 -25.95
C GLN A 109 -3.51 -14.30 -25.54
N THR A 110 -4.25 -13.33 -26.07
CA THR A 110 -5.61 -13.01 -25.63
C THR A 110 -6.55 -14.19 -25.68
N GLU A 111 -6.55 -14.97 -26.76
CA GLU A 111 -7.44 -16.14 -26.91
C GLU A 111 -7.19 -17.23 -25.86
N GLU A 112 -5.93 -17.51 -25.55
CA GLU A 112 -5.56 -18.49 -24.54
C GLU A 112 -5.95 -18.01 -23.14
N VAL A 113 -5.71 -16.74 -22.86
CA VAL A 113 -6.05 -16.09 -21.59
C VAL A 113 -7.57 -16.11 -21.35
N LEU A 114 -8.37 -15.83 -22.37
CA LEU A 114 -9.83 -15.90 -22.31
C LEU A 114 -10.33 -17.33 -22.03
N LYS A 115 -9.76 -18.33 -22.67
CA LYS A 115 -10.08 -19.75 -22.43
C LYS A 115 -9.75 -20.14 -20.98
N LEU A 116 -8.58 -19.76 -20.48
CA LEU A 116 -8.17 -20.03 -19.10
C LEU A 116 -9.07 -19.34 -18.07
N ALA A 117 -9.60 -18.17 -18.40
CA ALA A 117 -10.52 -17.43 -17.53
C ALA A 117 -11.95 -18.00 -17.51
N GLY A 118 -12.26 -18.95 -18.41
CA GLY A 118 -13.58 -19.59 -18.51
C GLY A 118 -14.51 -18.98 -19.55
N GLY A 119 -14.05 -18.04 -20.37
CA GLY A 119 -14.83 -17.38 -21.41
C GLY A 119 -15.68 -16.20 -20.90
N ALA A 120 -16.38 -15.53 -21.82
CA ALA A 120 -17.26 -14.40 -21.47
C ALA A 120 -18.53 -14.86 -20.72
N PRO A 121 -19.13 -13.98 -19.86
CA PRO A 121 -18.73 -12.60 -19.60
C PRO A 121 -17.51 -12.47 -18.66
N LEU A 122 -16.64 -11.51 -18.92
CA LEU A 122 -15.41 -11.30 -18.18
C LEU A 122 -15.31 -9.86 -17.66
N VAL A 123 -14.67 -9.70 -16.51
CA VAL A 123 -14.29 -8.38 -16.00
C VAL A 123 -12.81 -8.16 -16.25
N ILE A 124 -12.51 -7.27 -17.19
CA ILE A 124 -11.15 -6.87 -17.54
C ILE A 124 -10.74 -5.69 -16.68
N LYS A 125 -9.55 -5.76 -16.06
CA LYS A 125 -9.05 -4.70 -15.17
C LYS A 125 -7.60 -4.36 -15.52
N LEU A 126 -7.30 -3.07 -15.54
CA LEU A 126 -5.91 -2.62 -15.52
C LEU A 126 -5.30 -2.92 -14.15
N LEU A 127 -4.04 -3.35 -14.13
CA LEU A 127 -3.31 -3.55 -12.86
C LEU A 127 -3.13 -2.23 -12.12
N GLU A 128 -2.73 -1.20 -12.84
CA GLU A 128 -2.57 0.14 -12.32
C GLU A 128 -3.86 0.93 -12.54
N GLY A 129 -4.56 1.22 -11.49
CA GLY A 129 -5.81 1.97 -11.50
C GLY A 129 -6.46 1.97 -10.13
N THR A 130 -7.19 3.02 -9.82
CA THR A 130 -7.93 3.19 -8.57
C THR A 130 -9.38 3.53 -8.84
N GLN A 131 -10.26 3.24 -7.90
CA GLN A 131 -11.68 3.65 -7.93
C GLN A 131 -12.46 3.19 -9.18
N GLY A 132 -12.13 2.02 -9.73
CA GLY A 132 -12.82 1.46 -10.88
C GLY A 132 -12.39 2.01 -12.24
N ILE A 133 -11.43 2.91 -12.28
CA ILE A 133 -10.86 3.40 -13.56
C ILE A 133 -10.12 2.23 -14.23
N GLY A 134 -10.42 2.00 -15.52
CA GLY A 134 -9.83 0.88 -16.27
C GLY A 134 -10.45 -0.49 -15.96
N VAL A 135 -11.71 -0.53 -15.56
CA VAL A 135 -12.51 -1.76 -15.40
C VAL A 135 -13.58 -1.81 -16.46
N VAL A 136 -13.62 -2.90 -17.22
CA VAL A 136 -14.59 -3.13 -18.31
C VAL A 136 -15.23 -4.50 -18.13
N LEU A 137 -16.53 -4.60 -18.36
CA LEU A 137 -17.25 -5.87 -18.54
C LEU A 137 -17.26 -6.18 -20.05
N ALA A 138 -16.76 -7.36 -20.40
CA ALA A 138 -16.69 -7.84 -21.78
C ALA A 138 -17.39 -9.21 -21.91
#